data_481caf7e30e65ba2f6967a2241931108
#
_entry.id   481caf7e30e65ba2f6967a2241931108
#
_cell.length_a   1.000
_cell.length_b   1.000
_cell.length_c   1.000
_cell.angle_alpha   90.00
_cell.angle_beta   90.00
_cell.angle_gamma   90.00
#
_symmetry.space_group_name_H-M   'P 1'
#
loop_
_entity.id
_entity.type
_entity.pdbx_description
1 polymer ?
#
loop_
_entity_poly.entity_id
_entity_poly.type
_entity_poly.pdbx_seq_one_letter_code
_entity_poly.pdbx_strand_id
1 'polypeptide(L)'
;MASKLRPVFVHEFDSGELLRTYLIQCLDSEIDTSNSRVLDYTSARMKKEKPEFYRLCSGSLGGKARGLAFARTMIKQSGINTDFDQVTIRVPNCVVVGTDEFDLFMKDNQLWKKALQLSDNKKLERAFKKARLSLDLMLKLELFIK
;
A
#
# COMPACT_ATOMS: atom_id res chain seq x y z
N MET A 1 -7.00 -20.76 13.72
CA MET A 1 -6.04 -20.26 12.73
C MET A 1 -4.58 -20.43 13.15
N ALA A 2 -4.23 -20.24 14.41
CA ALA A 2 -2.83 -20.46 14.89
C ALA A 2 -2.32 -21.92 14.82
N SER A 3 -3.18 -22.90 14.56
CA SER A 3 -2.83 -24.33 14.57
C SER A 3 -2.09 -24.84 13.34
N LYS A 4 -1.89 -24.02 12.32
CA LYS A 4 -1.19 -24.39 11.08
C LYS A 4 0.27 -23.93 11.02
N LEU A 5 0.68 -23.04 11.92
CA LEU A 5 2.07 -22.65 12.02
C LEU A 5 2.86 -23.80 12.66
N ARG A 6 3.78 -24.39 11.91
CA ARG A 6 4.74 -25.34 12.48
C ARG A 6 5.51 -24.60 13.58
N PRO A 7 5.54 -25.14 14.81
CA PRO A 7 6.35 -24.54 15.85
C PRO A 7 7.82 -24.63 15.43
N VAL A 8 8.47 -23.48 15.27
CA VAL A 8 9.89 -23.33 15.00
C VAL A 8 10.53 -22.69 16.21
N PHE A 9 11.69 -23.18 16.58
CA PHE A 9 12.43 -22.63 17.69
C PHE A 9 13.35 -21.50 17.21
N VAL A 10 13.50 -20.45 18.01
CA VAL A 10 14.32 -19.27 17.67
C VAL A 10 15.76 -19.66 17.30
N HIS A 11 16.29 -20.72 17.91
CA HIS A 11 17.65 -21.21 17.66
C HIS A 11 17.84 -21.91 16.29
N GLU A 12 16.75 -22.17 15.56
CA GLU A 12 16.82 -22.71 14.18
C GLU A 12 17.18 -21.64 13.15
N PHE A 13 17.27 -20.38 13.57
CA PHE A 13 17.59 -19.25 12.68
C PHE A 13 18.94 -18.64 13.02
N ASP A 14 19.79 -18.51 12.01
CA ASP A 14 21.13 -17.94 12.13
C ASP A 14 21.13 -16.44 12.49
N SER A 15 20.00 -15.76 12.26
CA SER A 15 19.83 -14.34 12.60
C SER A 15 18.38 -13.96 12.87
N GLY A 16 18.19 -12.89 13.63
CA GLY A 16 16.87 -12.30 13.86
C GLY A 16 16.17 -11.82 12.57
N GLU A 17 16.94 -11.45 11.55
CA GLU A 17 16.37 -11.08 10.24
C GLU A 17 15.81 -12.28 9.48
N LEU A 18 16.47 -13.42 9.55
CA LEU A 18 15.95 -14.67 8.97
C LEU A 18 14.66 -15.12 9.66
N LEU A 19 14.62 -15.04 10.98
CA LEU A 19 13.39 -15.30 11.73
C LEU A 19 12.26 -14.35 11.33
N ARG A 20 12.55 -13.06 11.24
CA ARG A 20 11.58 -12.05 10.81
C ARG A 20 11.06 -12.33 9.40
N THR A 21 11.93 -12.64 8.46
CA THR A 21 11.58 -12.98 7.08
C THR A 21 10.70 -14.23 7.03
N TYR A 22 11.05 -15.25 7.78
CA TYR A 22 10.26 -16.47 7.90
C TYR A 22 8.86 -16.18 8.47
N LEU A 23 8.76 -15.43 9.55
CA LEU A 23 7.47 -15.06 10.14
C LEU A 23 6.59 -14.24 9.18
N ILE A 24 7.19 -13.32 8.44
CA ILE A 24 6.48 -12.56 7.40
C ILE A 24 5.97 -13.50 6.30
N GLN A 25 6.80 -14.43 5.83
CA GLN A 25 6.40 -15.40 4.81
C GLN A 25 5.28 -16.33 5.30
N CYS A 26 5.35 -16.79 6.57
CA CYS A 26 4.30 -17.59 7.17
C CYS A 26 2.99 -16.81 7.28
N LEU A 27 3.03 -15.55 7.72
CA LEU A 27 1.86 -14.69 7.78
C LEU A 27 1.30 -14.41 6.38
N ASP A 28 2.16 -14.20 5.39
CA ASP A 28 1.76 -14.00 4.01
C ASP A 28 1.16 -15.25 3.37
N SER A 29 1.64 -16.45 3.74
CA SER A 29 1.13 -17.70 3.19
C SER A 29 -0.18 -18.17 3.84
N GLU A 30 -0.38 -17.87 5.13
CA GLU A 30 -1.62 -18.23 5.86
C GLU A 30 -2.78 -17.27 5.60
N ILE A 31 -2.47 -16.06 5.25
CA ILE A 31 -3.47 -15.17 4.72
C ILE A 31 -3.69 -15.65 3.28
N ASP A 32 -4.57 -16.60 3.05
CA ASP A 32 -5.12 -16.92 1.71
C ASP A 32 -5.89 -15.71 1.21
N THR A 33 -5.14 -14.83 0.69
CA THR A 33 -5.37 -13.42 0.55
C THR A 33 -5.48 -13.06 -0.90
N SER A 34 -6.01 -13.98 -1.67
CA SER A 34 -6.47 -13.65 -3.02
C SER A 34 -7.44 -12.45 -2.98
N ASN A 35 -8.07 -12.19 -1.83
CA ASN A 35 -9.06 -11.14 -1.67
C ASN A 35 -8.63 -9.91 -0.83
N SER A 36 -7.57 -9.99 -0.03
CA SER A 36 -7.13 -8.88 0.86
C SER A 36 -5.77 -8.30 0.52
N ARG A 37 -5.10 -8.82 -0.48
CA ARG A 37 -3.80 -8.29 -0.90
C ARG A 37 -3.96 -6.95 -1.59
N VAL A 38 -3.22 -5.96 -1.08
CA VAL A 38 -2.84 -4.80 -1.88
C VAL A 38 -1.81 -5.32 -2.88
N LEU A 39 -2.22 -5.48 -4.13
CA LEU A 39 -1.37 -6.02 -5.18
C LEU A 39 -0.39 -4.95 -5.65
N ASP A 40 0.85 -5.35 -5.90
CA ASP A 40 1.81 -4.47 -6.57
C ASP A 40 1.36 -4.20 -8.00
N TYR A 41 1.42 -2.93 -8.38
CA TYR A 41 1.13 -2.51 -9.74
C TYR A 41 2.15 -3.08 -10.70
N THR A 42 1.68 -3.85 -11.67
CA THR A 42 2.48 -4.22 -12.84
C THR A 42 1.65 -3.96 -14.09
N SER A 43 2.25 -3.36 -15.11
CA SER A 43 1.58 -3.07 -16.39
C SER A 43 0.97 -4.31 -17.06
N ALA A 44 1.53 -5.49 -16.81
CA ALA A 44 1.01 -6.76 -17.32
C ALA A 44 -0.30 -7.20 -16.64
N ARG A 45 -0.49 -6.87 -15.34
CA ARG A 45 -1.73 -7.19 -14.61
C ARG A 45 -2.90 -6.28 -14.99
N MET A 46 -2.63 -5.02 -15.28
CA MET A 46 -3.67 -4.06 -15.70
C MET A 46 -4.39 -4.48 -16.98
N LYS A 47 -3.73 -5.20 -17.87
CA LYS A 47 -4.34 -5.66 -19.12
C LYS A 47 -5.27 -6.87 -18.95
N LYS A 48 -5.13 -7.63 -17.88
CA LYS A 48 -5.88 -8.88 -17.65
C LYS A 48 -6.99 -8.77 -16.59
N GLU A 49 -6.80 -7.98 -15.58
CA GLU A 49 -7.72 -7.89 -14.44
C GLU A 49 -7.99 -6.42 -14.13
N LYS A 50 -9.23 -6.02 -13.90
CA LYS A 50 -9.55 -4.70 -13.35
C LYS A 50 -9.27 -4.75 -11.85
N PRO A 51 -8.14 -4.27 -11.41
CA PRO A 51 -7.77 -4.40 -10.02
C PRO A 51 -8.52 -3.39 -9.17
N GLU A 52 -8.90 -3.85 -8.04
CA GLU A 52 -9.71 -3.07 -7.13
C GLU A 52 -8.87 -2.35 -6.06
N PHE A 53 -7.64 -2.81 -5.78
CA PHE A 53 -6.77 -2.20 -4.79
C PHE A 53 -5.28 -2.45 -5.12
N TYR A 54 -4.54 -1.39 -5.46
CA TYR A 54 -3.13 -1.49 -5.85
C TYR A 54 -2.20 -0.59 -5.06
N ARG A 55 -0.95 -1.06 -4.93
CA ARG A 55 0.19 -0.24 -4.56
C ARG A 55 0.99 0.13 -5.80
N LEU A 56 1.19 1.42 -6.07
CA LEU A 56 1.93 1.89 -7.25
C LEU A 56 3.44 1.84 -7.08
N CYS A 57 3.94 2.09 -5.89
CA CYS A 57 5.37 2.22 -5.61
C CYS A 57 5.74 1.35 -4.41
N SER A 58 7.03 1.14 -4.21
CA SER A 58 7.56 0.41 -3.07
C SER A 58 7.29 1.13 -1.74
N GLY A 59 7.73 0.52 -0.65
CA GLY A 59 7.60 1.09 0.66
C GLY A 59 6.36 0.67 1.43
N SER A 60 6.19 1.25 2.60
CA SER A 60 5.12 0.93 3.52
C SER A 60 3.80 1.56 3.10
N LEU A 61 2.71 0.87 3.40
CA LEU A 61 1.37 1.43 3.29
C LEU A 61 0.98 2.09 4.61
N GLY A 62 0.41 3.27 4.54
CA GLY A 62 -0.14 3.96 5.71
C GLY A 62 -1.32 3.22 6.34
N GLY A 63 -1.65 3.53 7.60
CA GLY A 63 -2.73 2.91 8.34
C GLY A 63 -4.10 3.01 7.65
N LYS A 64 -4.39 4.12 6.99
CA LYS A 64 -5.63 4.31 6.22
C LYS A 64 -5.77 3.31 5.07
N ALA A 65 -4.70 3.07 4.31
CA ALA A 65 -4.69 2.11 3.21
C ALA A 65 -4.89 0.68 3.71
N ARG A 66 -4.20 0.31 4.80
CA ARG A 66 -4.37 -1.00 5.45
C ARG A 66 -5.80 -1.19 5.97
N GLY A 67 -6.36 -0.17 6.61
CA GLY A 67 -7.75 -0.20 7.10
C GLY A 67 -8.77 -0.38 5.98
N LEU A 68 -8.60 0.32 4.84
CA LEU A 68 -9.46 0.15 3.67
C LEU A 68 -9.33 -1.25 3.04
N ALA A 69 -8.10 -1.78 2.93
CA ALA A 69 -7.88 -3.12 2.41
C ALA A 69 -8.54 -4.18 3.32
N PHE A 70 -8.42 -4.00 4.64
CA PHE A 70 -9.09 -4.85 5.63
C PHE A 70 -10.62 -4.76 5.52
N ALA A 71 -11.18 -3.55 5.53
CA ALA A 71 -12.62 -3.33 5.42
C ALA A 71 -13.19 -3.97 4.15
N ARG A 72 -12.49 -3.84 3.02
CA ARG A 72 -12.87 -4.49 1.77
C ARG A 72 -12.92 -6.00 1.88
N THR A 73 -11.92 -6.60 2.50
CA THR A 73 -11.89 -8.04 2.75
C THR A 73 -13.06 -8.48 3.60
N MET A 74 -13.34 -7.76 4.69
CA MET A 74 -14.46 -8.05 5.57
C MET A 74 -15.80 -7.96 4.85
N ILE A 75 -16.04 -6.94 4.05
CA ILE A 75 -17.26 -6.77 3.26
C ILE A 75 -17.44 -7.95 2.28
N LYS A 76 -16.36 -8.36 1.60
CA LYS A 76 -16.41 -9.49 0.67
C LYS A 76 -16.66 -10.83 1.38
N GLN A 77 -16.03 -11.06 2.53
CA GLN A 77 -16.15 -12.31 3.27
C GLN A 77 -17.48 -12.45 4.02
N SER A 78 -18.03 -11.35 4.51
CA SER A 78 -19.31 -11.35 5.22
C SER A 78 -20.52 -11.47 4.32
N GLY A 79 -20.37 -11.20 3.01
CA GLY A 79 -21.51 -11.14 2.09
C GLY A 79 -22.45 -9.95 2.28
N ILE A 80 -22.14 -9.05 3.22
CA ILE A 80 -23.02 -7.91 3.59
C ILE A 80 -23.36 -6.99 2.40
N ASN A 81 -22.59 -7.05 1.33
CA ASN A 81 -22.85 -6.32 0.10
C ASN A 81 -24.12 -6.79 -0.63
N THR A 82 -24.65 -7.96 -0.27
CA THR A 82 -25.85 -8.56 -0.87
C THR A 82 -27.04 -8.63 0.11
N ASP A 83 -26.84 -8.23 1.36
CA ASP A 83 -27.86 -8.37 2.42
C ASP A 83 -28.96 -7.30 2.37
N PHE A 84 -28.78 -6.27 1.56
CA PHE A 84 -29.71 -5.15 1.47
C PHE A 84 -30.22 -4.94 0.06
N ASP A 85 -31.55 -5.01 -0.09
CA ASP A 85 -32.20 -4.65 -1.35
C ASP A 85 -31.92 -3.16 -1.68
N GLN A 86 -31.50 -2.89 -2.89
CA GLN A 86 -31.23 -1.54 -3.42
C GLN A 86 -30.02 -0.81 -2.82
N VAL A 87 -29.25 -1.41 -1.91
CA VAL A 87 -28.03 -0.81 -1.34
C VAL A 87 -26.85 -1.69 -1.62
N THR A 88 -25.82 -1.13 -2.25
CA THR A 88 -24.54 -1.82 -2.45
C THR A 88 -23.48 -1.23 -1.54
N ILE A 89 -22.96 -2.05 -0.63
CA ILE A 89 -21.84 -1.67 0.25
C ILE A 89 -20.53 -2.11 -0.41
N ARG A 90 -19.65 -1.16 -0.70
CA ARG A 90 -18.35 -1.47 -1.31
C ARG A 90 -17.26 -0.47 -0.92
N VAL A 91 -16.04 -0.92 -0.90
CA VAL A 91 -14.87 -0.02 -0.91
C VAL A 91 -14.58 0.34 -2.37
N PRO A 92 -14.42 1.62 -2.71
CA PRO A 92 -14.10 2.02 -4.07
C PRO A 92 -12.76 1.44 -4.52
N ASN A 93 -12.56 1.35 -5.83
CA ASN A 93 -11.27 1.01 -6.38
C ASN A 93 -10.23 2.05 -5.96
N CYS A 94 -9.12 1.59 -5.43
CA CYS A 94 -8.11 2.43 -4.82
C CYS A 94 -6.73 2.13 -5.36
N VAL A 95 -5.96 3.18 -5.51
CA VAL A 95 -4.53 3.14 -5.72
C VAL A 95 -3.85 3.78 -4.52
N VAL A 96 -2.83 3.14 -4.00
CA VAL A 96 -2.07 3.62 -2.86
C VAL A 96 -0.63 3.86 -3.28
N VAL A 97 -0.14 5.05 -3.00
CA VAL A 97 1.26 5.41 -3.19
C VAL A 97 2.04 5.02 -1.93
N GLY A 98 3.09 4.24 -2.09
CA GLY A 98 3.96 3.81 -0.99
C GLY A 98 4.81 4.94 -0.43
N THR A 99 5.35 4.75 0.78
CA THR A 99 6.15 5.77 1.48
C THR A 99 7.45 6.12 0.77
N ASP A 100 8.03 5.20 0.01
CA ASP A 100 9.28 5.43 -0.73
C ASP A 100 9.14 6.59 -1.72
N GLU A 101 7.94 6.77 -2.30
CA GLU A 101 7.70 7.86 -3.23
C GLU A 101 7.65 9.23 -2.52
N PHE A 102 7.19 9.26 -1.28
CA PHE A 102 7.29 10.48 -0.47
C PHE A 102 8.75 10.84 -0.18
N ASP A 103 9.56 9.85 0.18
CA ASP A 103 10.98 10.06 0.46
C ASP A 103 11.72 10.54 -0.81
N LEU A 104 11.40 9.93 -1.96
CA LEU A 104 11.94 10.34 -3.26
C LEU A 104 11.52 11.78 -3.61
N PHE A 105 10.25 12.11 -3.45
CA PHE A 105 9.73 13.46 -3.67
C PHE A 105 10.44 14.51 -2.81
N MET A 106 10.61 14.22 -1.53
CA MET A 106 11.30 15.11 -0.59
C MET A 106 12.77 15.30 -0.97
N LYS A 107 13.45 14.22 -1.36
CA LYS A 107 14.86 14.20 -1.75
C LYS A 107 15.10 14.95 -3.05
N ASP A 108 14.40 14.59 -4.12
CA ASP A 108 14.63 15.12 -5.47
C ASP A 108 14.34 16.62 -5.57
N ASN A 109 13.37 17.11 -4.77
CA ASN A 109 13.03 18.52 -4.70
C ASN A 109 13.77 19.27 -3.57
N GLN A 110 14.69 18.63 -2.86
CA GLN A 110 15.45 19.20 -1.74
C GLN A 110 14.53 19.81 -0.65
N LEU A 111 13.38 19.19 -0.42
CA LEU A 111 12.35 19.73 0.48
C LEU A 111 12.68 19.53 1.95
N TRP A 112 13.43 18.49 2.31
CA TRP A 112 13.89 18.28 3.69
C TRP A 112 14.61 19.50 4.24
N LYS A 113 15.58 20.03 3.48
CA LYS A 113 16.34 21.21 3.88
C LYS A 113 15.44 22.46 4.00
N LYS A 114 14.53 22.63 3.03
CA LYS A 114 13.58 23.76 3.03
C LYS A 114 12.61 23.69 4.20
N ALA A 115 12.10 22.50 4.51
CA ALA A 115 11.18 22.29 5.62
C ALA A 115 11.81 22.64 7.00
N LEU A 116 13.12 22.37 7.15
CA LEU A 116 13.84 22.69 8.39
C LEU A 116 14.26 24.16 8.49
N GLN A 117 14.43 24.86 7.37
CA GLN A 117 14.96 26.22 7.33
C GLN A 117 13.89 27.31 7.21
N LEU A 118 12.74 26.98 6.65
CA LEU A 118 11.67 27.95 6.42
C LEU A 118 10.69 27.95 7.59
N SER A 119 10.65 29.04 8.35
CA SER A 119 9.64 29.29 9.38
C SER A 119 8.33 29.87 8.84
N ASP A 120 8.32 30.34 7.59
CA ASP A 120 7.14 30.92 6.92
C ASP A 120 6.36 29.82 6.20
N ASN A 121 5.19 29.49 6.71
CA ASN A 121 4.30 28.46 6.15
C ASN A 121 3.91 28.73 4.69
N LYS A 122 3.72 30.01 4.30
CA LYS A 122 3.36 30.36 2.90
C LYS A 122 4.51 30.08 1.93
N LYS A 123 5.75 30.34 2.37
CA LYS A 123 6.93 30.05 1.54
C LYS A 123 7.13 28.53 1.42
N LEU A 124 6.91 27.81 2.52
CA LEU A 124 6.99 26.35 2.53
C LEU A 124 5.93 25.74 1.61
N GLU A 125 4.68 26.16 1.72
CA GLU A 125 3.58 25.71 0.85
C GLU A 125 3.89 25.95 -0.64
N ARG A 126 4.44 27.11 -0.99
CA ARG A 126 4.85 27.42 -2.37
C ARG A 126 5.97 26.50 -2.85
N ALA A 127 6.91 26.15 -1.97
CA ALA A 127 7.99 25.22 -2.30
C ALA A 127 7.45 23.82 -2.62
N PHE A 128 6.51 23.33 -1.82
CA PHE A 128 5.86 22.04 -2.06
C PHE A 128 4.99 22.05 -3.32
N LYS A 129 4.22 23.09 -3.57
CA LYS A 129 3.39 23.22 -4.78
C LYS A 129 4.20 23.32 -6.09
N LYS A 130 5.43 23.80 -6.02
CA LYS A 130 6.36 23.85 -7.16
C LYS A 130 7.16 22.57 -7.37
N ALA A 131 7.16 21.69 -6.40
CA ALA A 131 7.87 20.43 -6.45
C ALA A 131 7.23 19.47 -7.46
N ARG A 132 8.05 18.62 -8.06
CA ARG A 132 7.64 17.68 -9.10
C ARG A 132 7.61 16.26 -8.54
N LEU A 133 6.57 15.53 -8.90
CA LEU A 133 6.52 14.08 -8.68
C LEU A 133 7.51 13.37 -9.60
N SER A 134 7.92 12.16 -9.24
CA SER A 134 8.70 11.30 -10.12
C SER A 134 7.95 11.03 -11.43
N LEU A 135 8.68 10.91 -12.52
CA LEU A 135 8.09 10.58 -13.83
C LEU A 135 7.39 9.23 -13.79
N ASP A 136 7.97 8.26 -13.11
CA ASP A 136 7.42 6.91 -12.95
C ASP A 136 6.06 6.93 -12.26
N LEU A 137 5.95 7.66 -11.15
CA LEU A 137 4.68 7.83 -10.45
C LEU A 137 3.63 8.54 -11.34
N MET A 138 4.01 9.59 -12.04
CA MET A 138 3.11 10.31 -12.94
C MET A 138 2.55 9.39 -14.03
N LEU A 139 3.40 8.61 -14.70
CA LEU A 139 2.98 7.68 -15.73
C LEU A 139 2.04 6.58 -15.19
N LYS A 140 2.34 6.04 -14.00
CA LYS A 140 1.49 5.05 -13.35
C LYS A 140 0.12 5.61 -12.97
N LEU A 141 0.08 6.84 -12.45
CA LEU A 141 -1.18 7.53 -12.12
C LEU A 141 -2.02 7.81 -13.37
N GLU A 142 -1.41 8.27 -14.45
CA GLU A 142 -2.12 8.48 -15.72
C GLU A 142 -2.76 7.20 -16.25
N LEU A 143 -2.05 6.08 -16.17
CA LEU A 143 -2.58 4.78 -16.60
C LEU A 143 -3.75 4.29 -15.72
N PHE A 144 -3.78 4.68 -14.45
CA PHE A 144 -4.85 4.30 -13.54
C PHE A 144 -6.11 5.18 -13.70
N ILE A 145 -5.94 6.45 -14.03
CA ILE A 145 -7.05 7.41 -14.13
C ILE A 145 -7.81 7.26 -15.48
N LYS A 146 -7.14 6.75 -16.51
CA LYS A 146 -7.75 6.45 -17.82
C LYS A 146 -8.55 5.14 -17.79
#